data_6abcf1b193f9f41f6036682807f2a73f
#
_entry.id   6abcf1b193f9f41f6036682807f2a73f
#
_cell.length_a   1.000
_cell.length_b   1.000
_cell.length_c   1.000
_cell.angle_alpha   90.00
_cell.angle_beta   90.00
_cell.angle_gamma   90.00
#
_symmetry.space_group_name_H-M   'P 1'
#
loop_
_entity.id
_entity.type
_entity.pdbx_description
1 polymer ?
#
loop_
_entity_poly.entity_id
_entity_poly.type
_entity_poly.pdbx_seq_one_letter_code
_entity_poly.pdbx_strand_id
1 'polypeptide(L)'
;MGSINDFISVVKKSNGLAKANKYEVDIYAPDGHPGGSEGRNLNLLCNTVSMPGHNLEQQTARYGSAPAREMVTSHTYAGNIDATFYLDENLDIKSWFDKWQQMAVSQNTHKARYYKDYIGWMNIYQLGGKGRTYGIKCDEVYPATIGAIEYAYESTDLIALLSVEFAYRTWSEISDKVSGTTYADKKETFLGYSTEPMKFVPGKGWV
;
A
#
# COMPACT_ATOMS: atom_id res chain seq x y z
N MET A 1 -27.12 -22.95 16.70
CA MET A 1 -25.96 -22.35 17.38
C MET A 1 -24.73 -23.16 17.02
N GLY A 2 -23.72 -22.50 16.43
CA GLY A 2 -22.45 -23.17 16.14
C GLY A 2 -21.80 -23.64 17.44
N SER A 3 -21.35 -24.88 17.46
CA SER A 3 -20.66 -25.47 18.60
C SER A 3 -19.20 -24.99 18.63
N ILE A 4 -18.57 -24.97 19.79
CA ILE A 4 -17.12 -24.71 19.93
C ILE A 4 -16.28 -25.63 19.04
N ASN A 5 -16.77 -26.85 18.82
CA ASN A 5 -16.14 -27.83 17.93
C ASN A 5 -16.22 -27.40 16.44
N ASP A 6 -17.31 -26.73 16.04
CA ASP A 6 -17.45 -26.21 14.69
C ASP A 6 -16.43 -25.08 14.46
N PHE A 7 -16.27 -24.18 15.44
CA PHE A 7 -15.25 -23.13 15.40
C PHE A 7 -13.85 -23.73 15.29
N ILE A 8 -13.51 -24.69 16.14
CA ILE A 8 -12.18 -25.35 16.12
C ILE A 8 -11.96 -26.05 14.77
N SER A 9 -12.97 -26.67 14.21
CA SER A 9 -12.86 -27.36 12.91
C SER A 9 -12.58 -26.39 11.77
N VAL A 10 -13.26 -25.22 11.77
CA VAL A 10 -13.04 -24.14 10.78
C VAL A 10 -11.63 -23.58 10.91
N VAL A 11 -11.18 -23.28 12.14
CA VAL A 11 -9.82 -22.76 12.38
C VAL A 11 -8.75 -23.75 11.91
N LYS A 12 -8.92 -25.06 12.18
CA LYS A 12 -8.00 -26.10 11.71
C LYS A 12 -7.99 -26.20 10.18
N LYS A 13 -9.16 -26.13 9.53
CA LYS A 13 -9.29 -26.15 8.07
C LYS A 13 -8.63 -24.94 7.40
N SER A 14 -8.61 -23.80 8.06
CA SER A 14 -7.99 -22.53 7.58
C SER A 14 -6.50 -22.43 7.93
N ASN A 15 -5.84 -23.48 8.42
CA ASN A 15 -4.44 -23.45 8.92
C ASN A 15 -4.19 -22.45 10.07
N GLY A 16 -5.22 -22.11 10.83
CA GLY A 16 -5.15 -21.20 11.97
C GLY A 16 -5.71 -19.81 11.68
N LEU A 17 -5.68 -18.94 12.68
CA LEU A 17 -6.09 -17.54 12.57
C LEU A 17 -4.92 -16.66 12.14
N ALA A 18 -5.21 -15.63 11.36
CA ALA A 18 -4.23 -14.61 11.01
C ALA A 18 -3.74 -13.88 12.27
N LYS A 19 -2.43 -13.66 12.36
CA LYS A 19 -1.81 -12.96 13.48
C LYS A 19 -1.38 -11.57 13.04
N ALA A 20 -1.82 -10.53 13.76
CA ALA A 20 -1.52 -9.16 13.45
C ALA A 20 -0.02 -8.79 13.50
N ASN A 21 0.79 -9.58 14.22
CA ASN A 21 2.24 -9.39 14.30
C ASN A 21 3.03 -10.12 13.19
N LYS A 22 2.34 -10.68 12.21
CA LYS A 22 2.96 -11.38 11.08
C LYS A 22 2.62 -10.66 9.77
N TYR A 23 3.42 -9.68 9.45
CA TYR A 23 3.28 -8.92 8.22
C TYR A 23 4.65 -8.58 7.64
N GLU A 24 4.66 -8.18 6.40
CA GLU A 24 5.82 -7.71 5.66
C GLU A 24 5.38 -6.53 4.80
N VAL A 25 6.22 -5.51 4.73
CA VAL A 25 5.95 -4.31 3.94
C VAL A 25 7.13 -4.09 3.00
N ASP A 26 6.86 -3.85 1.73
CA ASP A 26 7.86 -3.47 0.75
C ASP A 26 7.51 -2.06 0.25
N ILE A 27 8.39 -1.08 0.52
CA ILE A 27 8.20 0.32 0.14
C ILE A 27 9.22 0.68 -0.93
N TYR A 28 8.73 1.25 -2.02
CA TYR A 28 9.53 1.69 -3.14
C TYR A 28 9.28 3.15 -3.45
N ALA A 29 10.31 3.95 -3.27
CA ALA A 29 10.31 5.34 -3.69
C ALA A 29 10.43 5.45 -5.22
N PRO A 30 10.11 6.62 -5.79
CA PRO A 30 10.24 6.85 -7.23
C PRO A 30 11.69 6.72 -7.71
N ASP A 31 11.83 6.44 -9.00
CA ASP A 31 13.13 6.42 -9.66
C ASP A 31 13.84 7.76 -9.51
N GLY A 32 15.14 7.71 -9.20
CA GLY A 32 15.94 8.92 -8.94
C GLY A 32 15.87 9.44 -7.50
N HIS A 33 15.29 8.68 -6.57
CA HIS A 33 15.37 9.01 -5.14
C HIS A 33 16.83 8.99 -4.66
N PRO A 34 17.33 10.07 -3.97
CA PRO A 34 18.73 10.19 -3.58
C PRO A 34 19.25 9.10 -2.62
N GLY A 35 18.33 8.44 -1.89
CA GLY A 35 18.64 7.33 -0.99
C GLY A 35 18.44 5.93 -1.60
N GLY A 36 18.21 5.85 -2.92
CA GLY A 36 17.83 4.62 -3.60
C GLY A 36 16.31 4.39 -3.58
N SER A 37 15.81 3.71 -4.60
CA SER A 37 14.37 3.42 -4.72
C SER A 37 13.89 2.33 -3.77
N GLU A 38 14.76 1.42 -3.35
CA GLU A 38 14.40 0.33 -2.44
C GLU A 38 14.67 0.69 -0.98
N GLY A 39 13.60 0.73 -0.19
CA GLY A 39 13.69 0.91 1.26
C GLY A 39 13.97 -0.38 2.04
N ARG A 40 14.95 -1.20 1.63
CA ARG A 40 15.18 -2.54 2.21
C ARG A 40 15.34 -2.53 3.73
N ASN A 41 16.11 -1.60 4.28
CA ASN A 41 16.27 -1.47 5.74
C ASN A 41 15.00 -0.93 6.40
N LEU A 42 14.27 -0.04 5.72
CA LEU A 42 13.00 0.52 6.10
C LEU A 42 11.94 -0.57 6.33
N ASN A 43 11.86 -1.53 5.41
CA ASN A 43 10.90 -2.62 5.47
C ASN A 43 11.06 -3.46 6.75
N LEU A 44 12.30 -3.68 7.17
CA LEU A 44 12.63 -4.44 8.39
C LEU A 44 12.37 -3.65 9.68
N LEU A 45 12.41 -2.31 9.62
CA LEU A 45 12.23 -1.43 10.78
C LEU A 45 10.79 -0.90 10.89
N CYS A 46 9.87 -1.35 10.03
CA CYS A 46 8.46 -1.04 10.14
C CYS A 46 7.86 -1.71 11.37
N ASN A 47 7.46 -0.90 12.35
CA ASN A 47 6.85 -1.37 13.61
C ASN A 47 5.35 -1.63 13.48
N THR A 48 4.62 -0.74 12.81
CA THR A 48 3.19 -0.89 12.54
C THR A 48 2.86 -0.40 11.15
N VAL A 49 1.85 -1.00 10.53
CA VAL A 49 1.28 -0.54 9.27
C VAL A 49 -0.22 -0.80 9.25
N SER A 50 -0.99 0.15 8.76
CA SER A 50 -2.42 -0.03 8.52
C SER A 50 -2.64 -0.57 7.11
N MET A 51 -3.41 -1.66 7.00
CA MET A 51 -3.83 -2.17 5.69
C MET A 51 -5.04 -1.35 5.23
N PRO A 52 -4.99 -0.68 4.06
CA PRO A 52 -6.09 0.16 3.62
C PRO A 52 -7.32 -0.65 3.22
N GLY A 53 -8.49 -0.06 3.46
CA GLY A 53 -9.77 -0.57 2.99
C GLY A 53 -10.30 0.22 1.78
N HIS A 54 -11.52 -0.07 1.36
CA HIS A 54 -12.25 0.76 0.44
C HIS A 54 -13.73 0.82 0.84
N ASN A 55 -14.39 1.90 0.48
CA ASN A 55 -15.77 2.16 0.78
C ASN A 55 -16.61 2.22 -0.49
N LEU A 56 -17.87 1.81 -0.38
CA LEU A 56 -18.86 2.03 -1.41
C LEU A 56 -19.68 3.27 -1.04
N GLU A 57 -19.69 4.25 -1.91
CA GLU A 57 -20.57 5.40 -1.76
C GLU A 57 -21.98 5.02 -2.19
N GLN A 58 -22.95 5.43 -1.39
CA GLN A 58 -24.34 5.06 -1.57
C GLN A 58 -25.20 6.31 -1.72
N GLN A 59 -26.20 6.21 -2.56
CA GLN A 59 -27.23 7.22 -2.72
C GLN A 59 -28.60 6.61 -2.49
N THR A 60 -29.40 7.28 -1.68
CA THR A 60 -30.78 6.87 -1.41
C THR A 60 -31.68 7.21 -2.60
N ALA A 61 -32.29 6.20 -3.19
CA ALA A 61 -33.27 6.36 -4.25
C ALA A 61 -34.67 5.97 -3.72
N ARG A 62 -35.69 6.83 -3.96
CA ARG A 62 -37.04 6.57 -3.56
C ARG A 62 -37.98 6.78 -4.74
N TYR A 63 -38.86 5.80 -4.98
CA TYR A 63 -39.91 5.89 -5.98
C TYR A 63 -41.28 5.98 -5.28
N GLY A 64 -41.90 7.15 -5.34
CA GLY A 64 -43.23 7.40 -4.75
C GLY A 64 -43.30 7.07 -3.26
N SER A 65 -44.28 6.29 -2.85
CA SER A 65 -44.47 5.82 -1.47
C SER A 65 -43.71 4.54 -1.13
N ALA A 66 -42.95 3.97 -2.07
CA ALA A 66 -42.18 2.76 -1.82
C ALA A 66 -41.04 3.03 -0.80
N PRO A 67 -40.57 2.00 -0.08
CA PRO A 67 -39.41 2.11 0.79
C PRO A 67 -38.20 2.57 -0.01
N ALA A 68 -37.36 3.42 0.62
CA ALA A 68 -36.11 3.87 0.04
C ALA A 68 -35.17 2.69 -0.19
N ARG A 69 -34.37 2.77 -1.26
CA ARG A 69 -33.31 1.82 -1.56
C ARG A 69 -31.98 2.56 -1.58
N GLU A 70 -30.97 1.98 -0.97
CA GLU A 70 -29.60 2.44 -1.05
C GLU A 70 -28.95 1.84 -2.32
N MET A 71 -28.55 2.70 -3.23
CA MET A 71 -27.91 2.31 -4.49
C MET A 71 -26.45 2.73 -4.44
N VAL A 72 -25.56 1.82 -4.79
CA VAL A 72 -24.13 2.13 -4.91
C VAL A 72 -23.90 3.01 -6.14
N THR A 73 -23.24 4.15 -5.93
CA THR A 73 -22.92 5.12 -6.99
C THR A 73 -21.45 5.08 -7.40
N SER A 74 -20.56 4.89 -6.43
CA SER A 74 -19.13 4.84 -6.66
C SER A 74 -18.42 4.03 -5.58
N HIS A 75 -17.11 3.81 -5.74
CA HIS A 75 -16.26 3.31 -4.68
C HIS A 75 -15.12 4.30 -4.42
N THR A 76 -14.71 4.41 -3.16
CA THR A 76 -13.60 5.24 -2.73
C THR A 76 -12.62 4.42 -1.93
N TYR A 77 -11.34 4.69 -2.10
CA TYR A 77 -10.30 4.10 -1.26
C TYR A 77 -10.24 4.90 0.04
N ALA A 78 -10.36 4.19 1.17
CA ALA A 78 -10.50 4.82 2.47
C ALA A 78 -9.15 5.30 3.01
N GLY A 79 -9.07 6.60 3.28
CA GLY A 79 -8.01 7.20 4.08
C GLY A 79 -6.60 7.07 3.52
N ASN A 80 -5.64 7.37 4.37
CA ASN A 80 -4.22 7.19 4.13
C ASN A 80 -3.73 5.90 4.80
N ILE A 81 -2.51 5.49 4.49
CA ILE A 81 -1.85 4.36 5.15
C ILE A 81 -0.96 4.92 6.25
N ASP A 82 -1.27 4.58 7.50
CA ASP A 82 -0.45 4.95 8.64
C ASP A 82 0.59 3.86 8.90
N ALA A 83 1.85 4.25 8.97
CA ALA A 83 2.93 3.37 9.35
C ALA A 83 3.85 4.02 10.38
N THR A 84 4.39 3.21 11.30
CA THR A 84 5.40 3.66 12.25
C THR A 84 6.68 2.88 12.04
N PHE A 85 7.81 3.56 12.18
CA PHE A 85 9.13 2.99 11.97
C PHE A 85 9.99 3.18 13.22
N TYR A 86 10.78 2.16 13.56
CA TYR A 86 11.87 2.32 14.50
C TYR A 86 12.94 3.21 13.87
N LEU A 87 13.45 4.17 14.61
CA LEU A 87 14.54 5.02 14.16
C LEU A 87 15.88 4.43 14.55
N ASP A 88 16.80 4.49 13.62
CA ASP A 88 18.21 4.22 13.84
C ASP A 88 18.92 5.42 14.47
N GLU A 89 20.10 5.19 15.05
CA GLU A 89 20.89 6.23 15.74
C GLU A 89 21.24 7.42 14.84
N ASN A 90 21.43 7.18 13.55
CA ASN A 90 21.78 8.20 12.55
C ASN A 90 20.57 8.92 11.95
N LEU A 91 19.35 8.49 12.27
CA LEU A 91 18.09 8.99 11.66
C LEU A 91 18.07 8.86 10.13
N ASP A 92 18.72 7.84 9.59
CA ASP A 92 18.79 7.62 8.14
C ASP A 92 17.40 7.42 7.54
N ILE A 93 16.50 6.75 8.27
CA ILE A 93 15.11 6.53 7.89
C ILE A 93 14.37 7.86 7.74
N LYS A 94 14.51 8.75 8.73
CA LYS A 94 13.90 10.08 8.65
C LYS A 94 14.43 10.87 7.47
N SER A 95 15.75 10.86 7.29
CA SER A 95 16.42 11.54 6.17
C SER A 95 15.94 10.99 4.82
N TRP A 96 15.67 9.69 4.73
CA TRP A 96 15.17 9.07 3.52
C TRP A 96 13.75 9.57 3.16
N PHE A 97 12.85 9.63 4.13
CA PHE A 97 11.49 10.18 3.93
C PHE A 97 11.50 11.68 3.64
N ASP A 98 12.35 12.46 4.32
CA ASP A 98 12.51 13.90 4.07
C ASP A 98 12.96 14.15 2.62
N LYS A 99 13.90 13.34 2.11
CA LYS A 99 14.34 13.40 0.71
C LYS A 99 13.21 13.06 -0.26
N TRP A 100 12.37 12.08 0.08
CA TRP A 100 11.22 11.76 -0.75
C TRP A 100 10.22 12.92 -0.82
N GLN A 101 9.87 13.53 0.30
CA GLN A 101 9.02 14.73 0.29
C GLN A 101 9.63 15.89 -0.49
N GLN A 102 10.95 16.07 -0.43
CA GLN A 102 11.66 17.10 -1.20
C GLN A 102 11.60 16.83 -2.72
N MET A 103 11.38 15.61 -3.15
CA MET A 103 11.10 15.30 -4.56
C MET A 103 9.74 15.85 -5.00
N ALA A 104 8.76 15.95 -4.13
CA ALA A 104 7.47 16.54 -4.46
C ALA A 104 7.55 18.09 -4.47
N VAL A 105 8.13 18.66 -3.40
CA VAL A 105 8.29 20.12 -3.26
C VAL A 105 9.68 20.41 -2.72
N SER A 106 10.47 21.12 -3.50
CA SER A 106 11.83 21.52 -3.09
C SER A 106 11.77 22.51 -1.93
N GLN A 107 12.41 22.21 -0.81
CA GLN A 107 12.46 23.10 0.36
C GLN A 107 13.16 24.43 0.07
N ASN A 108 14.14 24.45 -0.83
CA ASN A 108 14.92 25.65 -1.12
C ASN A 108 14.22 26.59 -2.11
N THR A 109 13.55 26.04 -3.11
CA THR A 109 12.95 26.81 -4.20
C THR A 109 11.43 26.89 -4.12
N HIS A 110 10.80 26.09 -3.25
CA HIS A 110 9.35 25.93 -3.08
C HIS A 110 8.62 25.57 -4.40
N LYS A 111 9.37 25.04 -5.38
CA LYS A 111 8.79 24.58 -6.64
C LYS A 111 8.25 23.18 -6.48
N ALA A 112 6.98 22.99 -6.85
CA ALA A 112 6.38 21.67 -6.99
C ALA A 112 6.87 21.01 -8.27
N ARG A 113 7.09 19.68 -8.21
CA ARG A 113 7.41 18.85 -9.37
C ARG A 113 6.15 18.19 -9.94
N TYR A 114 6.29 17.55 -11.08
CA TYR A 114 5.19 16.79 -11.65
C TYR A 114 4.85 15.58 -10.79
N TYR A 115 3.58 15.22 -10.76
CA TYR A 115 3.04 14.12 -9.96
C TYR A 115 3.83 12.81 -10.14
N LYS A 116 4.14 12.46 -11.38
CA LYS A 116 4.91 11.26 -11.73
C LYS A 116 6.34 11.20 -11.17
N ASP A 117 6.90 12.35 -10.77
CA ASP A 117 8.31 12.42 -10.36
C ASP A 117 8.49 12.05 -8.87
N TYR A 118 7.40 12.02 -8.07
CA TYR A 118 7.47 11.74 -6.65
C TYR A 118 6.58 10.56 -6.19
N ILE A 119 5.82 9.93 -7.07
CA ILE A 119 5.02 8.76 -6.74
C ILE A 119 5.87 7.48 -6.77
N GLY A 120 5.65 6.64 -5.78
CA GLY A 120 6.21 5.30 -5.67
C GLY A 120 5.10 4.26 -5.56
N TRP A 121 5.40 3.11 -5.00
CA TRP A 121 4.45 2.05 -4.73
C TRP A 121 4.81 1.30 -3.46
N MET A 122 3.83 0.60 -2.87
CA MET A 122 3.99 -0.14 -1.62
C MET A 122 3.24 -1.46 -1.70
N ASN A 123 3.87 -2.53 -1.23
CA ASN A 123 3.18 -3.79 -1.01
C ASN A 123 3.06 -4.07 0.49
N ILE A 124 1.92 -4.59 0.92
CA ILE A 124 1.70 -5.02 2.30
C ILE A 124 1.24 -6.48 2.25
N TYR A 125 1.96 -7.36 2.95
CA TYR A 125 1.68 -8.78 2.98
C TYR A 125 1.35 -9.26 4.39
N GLN A 126 0.32 -10.10 4.48
CA GLN A 126 0.05 -10.92 5.64
C GLN A 126 0.88 -12.20 5.53
N LEU A 127 1.59 -12.55 6.61
CA LEU A 127 2.39 -13.76 6.68
C LEU A 127 1.65 -14.86 7.45
N GLY A 128 1.60 -16.04 6.84
CA GLY A 128 1.10 -17.26 7.45
C GLY A 128 2.22 -18.18 7.97
N GLY A 129 1.87 -19.41 8.28
CA GLY A 129 2.86 -20.42 8.71
C GLY A 129 3.80 -20.89 7.60
N LYS A 130 3.42 -20.72 6.34
CA LYS A 130 4.16 -21.18 5.16
C LYS A 130 4.64 -20.04 4.25
N GLY A 131 4.58 -18.80 4.69
CA GLY A 131 4.97 -17.61 3.93
C GLY A 131 3.81 -16.62 3.73
N ARG A 132 3.90 -15.80 2.68
CA ARG A 132 2.89 -14.79 2.32
C ARG A 132 1.55 -15.47 1.99
N THR A 133 0.46 -15.05 2.63
CA THR A 133 -0.89 -15.64 2.44
C THR A 133 -1.84 -14.70 1.72
N TYR A 134 -1.72 -13.42 1.96
CA TYR A 134 -2.51 -12.36 1.35
C TYR A 134 -1.61 -11.14 1.16
N GLY A 135 -1.79 -10.40 0.10
CA GLY A 135 -1.04 -9.20 -0.16
C GLY A 135 -1.85 -8.18 -0.94
N ILE A 136 -1.55 -6.93 -0.71
CA ILE A 136 -2.07 -5.81 -1.49
C ILE A 136 -0.91 -5.00 -2.04
N LYS A 137 -1.10 -4.50 -3.24
CA LYS A 137 -0.23 -3.52 -3.89
C LYS A 137 -0.94 -2.19 -3.92
N CYS A 138 -0.32 -1.17 -3.33
CA CYS A 138 -0.77 0.20 -3.37
C CYS A 138 0.03 0.95 -4.42
N ASP A 139 -0.66 1.60 -5.35
CA ASP A 139 -0.06 2.35 -6.44
C ASP A 139 -0.13 3.85 -6.18
N GLU A 140 0.82 4.58 -6.79
CA GLU A 140 0.94 6.03 -6.67
C GLU A 140 1.05 6.51 -5.21
N VAL A 141 1.91 5.83 -4.44
CA VAL A 141 2.14 6.11 -3.01
C VAL A 141 3.17 7.22 -2.84
N TYR A 142 2.94 8.10 -1.87
CA TYR A 142 3.94 9.07 -1.44
C TYR A 142 3.71 9.45 0.04
N PRO A 143 4.77 9.83 0.80
CA PRO A 143 4.63 10.26 2.18
C PRO A 143 3.99 11.66 2.24
N ALA A 144 2.71 11.70 2.66
CA ALA A 144 1.97 12.95 2.81
C ALA A 144 2.39 13.69 4.09
N THR A 145 2.46 12.96 5.20
CA THR A 145 2.83 13.51 6.51
C THR A 145 3.97 12.70 7.12
N ILE A 146 5.00 13.39 7.59
CA ILE A 146 6.04 12.81 8.44
C ILE A 146 5.84 13.40 9.84
N GLY A 147 5.55 12.54 10.82
CA GLY A 147 5.28 12.94 12.18
C GLY A 147 6.50 13.54 12.88
N ALA A 148 6.25 14.31 13.92
CA ALA A 148 7.29 14.81 14.80
C ALA A 148 7.88 13.67 15.64
N ILE A 149 9.18 13.77 15.93
CA ILE A 149 9.87 12.88 16.87
C ILE A 149 9.92 13.59 18.21
N GLU A 150 9.40 12.95 19.25
CA GLU A 150 9.43 13.50 20.59
C GLU A 150 10.66 12.99 21.35
N TYR A 151 11.43 13.90 21.91
CA TYR A 151 12.57 13.62 22.76
C TYR A 151 12.30 14.14 24.17
N ALA A 152 12.47 13.27 25.16
CA ALA A 152 12.33 13.63 26.56
C ALA A 152 13.47 13.00 27.40
N TYR A 153 14.13 13.81 28.22
CA TYR A 153 15.21 13.35 29.12
C TYR A 153 14.73 12.34 30.16
N GLU A 154 13.43 12.37 30.48
CA GLU A 154 12.82 11.47 31.46
C GLU A 154 12.55 10.06 30.90
N SER A 155 12.63 9.92 29.57
CA SER A 155 12.39 8.64 28.89
C SER A 155 13.65 7.80 28.91
N THR A 156 13.76 6.91 29.87
CA THR A 156 14.83 5.91 29.92
C THR A 156 14.43 4.71 29.04
N ASP A 157 15.35 4.30 28.16
CA ASP A 157 15.24 3.08 27.31
C ASP A 157 14.07 3.04 26.31
N LEU A 158 13.47 4.17 25.95
CA LEU A 158 12.47 4.23 24.90
C LEU A 158 13.11 4.39 23.52
N ILE A 159 12.76 3.51 22.60
CA ILE A 159 13.18 3.62 21.21
C ILE A 159 12.35 4.70 20.53
N ALA A 160 13.01 5.61 19.82
CA ALA A 160 12.33 6.65 19.05
C ALA A 160 11.56 6.04 17.87
N LEU A 161 10.33 6.49 17.68
CA LEU A 161 9.46 6.06 16.60
C LEU A 161 9.16 7.23 15.67
N LEU A 162 9.10 6.94 14.37
CA LEU A 162 8.67 7.88 13.35
C LEU A 162 7.33 7.42 12.79
N SER A 163 6.31 8.26 12.88
CA SER A 163 5.04 8.04 12.20
C SER A 163 5.08 8.66 10.82
N VAL A 164 4.64 7.92 9.82
CA VAL A 164 4.53 8.38 8.44
C VAL A 164 3.15 8.01 7.91
N GLU A 165 2.48 9.00 7.35
CA GLU A 165 1.19 8.84 6.71
C GLU A 165 1.39 8.89 5.20
N PHE A 166 1.01 7.82 4.51
CA PHE A 166 1.14 7.70 3.08
C PHE A 166 -0.20 7.94 2.39
N ALA A 167 -0.21 8.87 1.46
CA ALA A 167 -1.29 8.97 0.49
C ALA A 167 -1.06 7.96 -0.64
N TYR A 168 -2.13 7.40 -1.16
CA TYR A 168 -2.11 6.47 -2.29
C TYR A 168 -3.35 6.72 -3.16
N ARG A 169 -3.31 6.30 -4.41
CA ARG A 169 -4.43 6.47 -5.33
C ARG A 169 -5.36 5.27 -5.34
N THR A 170 -4.79 4.09 -5.53
CA THR A 170 -5.53 2.83 -5.66
C THR A 170 -4.76 1.70 -5.00
N TRP A 171 -5.45 0.65 -4.65
CA TRP A 171 -4.81 -0.60 -4.30
C TRP A 171 -5.47 -1.79 -5.00
N SER A 172 -4.71 -2.85 -5.21
CA SER A 172 -5.17 -4.10 -5.80
C SER A 172 -4.66 -5.29 -4.99
N GLU A 173 -5.42 -6.38 -4.99
CA GLU A 173 -4.99 -7.62 -4.37
C GLU A 173 -3.89 -8.27 -5.21
N ILE A 174 -2.83 -8.70 -4.54
CA ILE A 174 -1.78 -9.51 -5.16
C ILE A 174 -2.30 -10.95 -5.21
N SER A 175 -2.83 -11.38 -6.35
CA SER A 175 -3.51 -12.67 -6.53
C SER A 175 -2.58 -13.88 -6.57
N ASP A 176 -1.27 -13.71 -6.49
CA ASP A 176 -0.34 -14.83 -6.43
C ASP A 176 -0.36 -15.45 -5.04
N LYS A 177 -1.05 -16.58 -4.92
CA LYS A 177 -0.79 -17.56 -3.86
C LYS A 177 0.66 -18.00 -4.03
N VAL A 178 1.57 -17.30 -3.38
CA VAL A 178 3.00 -17.44 -3.57
C VAL A 178 3.45 -18.81 -3.06
N SER A 179 3.52 -19.73 -3.96
CA SER A 179 4.50 -20.80 -3.94
C SER A 179 5.83 -20.15 -4.36
N GLY A 180 6.66 -19.81 -3.39
CA GLY A 180 8.05 -19.43 -3.38
C GLY A 180 8.81 -19.23 -4.71
N THR A 181 8.41 -18.33 -5.58
CA THR A 181 9.15 -18.05 -6.82
C THR A 181 9.17 -16.56 -7.11
N THR A 182 10.36 -16.06 -7.31
CA THR A 182 10.77 -14.72 -7.76
C THR A 182 9.81 -14.14 -8.80
N TYR A 183 9.39 -12.89 -8.57
CA TYR A 183 8.62 -12.11 -9.53
C TYR A 183 9.43 -11.90 -10.81
N ALA A 184 9.09 -12.65 -11.86
CA ALA A 184 9.42 -12.29 -13.22
C ALA A 184 8.19 -11.64 -13.83
N ASP A 185 8.37 -10.44 -14.40
CA ASP A 185 7.39 -9.61 -15.09
C ASP A 185 6.30 -10.42 -15.82
N LYS A 186 5.09 -10.47 -15.28
CA LYS A 186 3.92 -10.72 -16.09
C LYS A 186 3.38 -9.37 -16.56
N LYS A 187 3.54 -9.09 -17.85
CA LYS A 187 2.80 -8.05 -18.55
C LYS A 187 1.32 -8.25 -18.26
N GLU A 188 0.73 -7.29 -17.55
CA GLU A 188 -0.71 -7.28 -17.28
C GLU A 188 -1.47 -7.17 -18.60
N THR A 189 -2.21 -8.21 -18.95
CA THR A 189 -3.23 -8.11 -19.99
C THR A 189 -4.47 -7.51 -19.35
N PHE A 190 -4.55 -6.19 -19.34
CA PHE A 190 -5.70 -5.47 -18.83
C PHE A 190 -6.87 -5.65 -19.82
N LEU A 191 -7.90 -6.38 -19.37
CA LEU A 191 -9.24 -6.43 -20.00
C LEU A 191 -9.29 -6.57 -21.53
N GLY A 192 -8.55 -7.53 -22.11
CA GLY A 192 -8.76 -7.87 -23.53
C GLY A 192 -8.38 -6.81 -24.57
N TYR A 193 -7.80 -5.70 -24.14
CA TYR A 193 -7.23 -4.71 -25.05
C TYR A 193 -5.75 -5.00 -25.26
N SER A 194 -5.39 -5.39 -26.46
CA SER A 194 -4.01 -5.51 -26.90
C SER A 194 -3.33 -4.15 -26.80
N THR A 195 -2.27 -4.02 -25.99
CA THR A 195 -1.43 -2.82 -25.92
C THR A 195 -0.36 -2.80 -27.01
N GLU A 196 -0.44 -3.69 -28.00
CA GLU A 196 0.41 -3.57 -29.17
C GLU A 196 -0.02 -2.37 -29.99
N PRO A 197 0.91 -1.47 -30.36
CA PRO A 197 0.56 -0.37 -31.24
C PRO A 197 0.04 -0.94 -32.56
N MET A 198 -1.17 -0.54 -32.95
CA MET A 198 -1.75 -0.92 -34.25
C MET A 198 -0.71 -0.66 -35.34
N LYS A 199 -0.34 -1.69 -36.07
CA LYS A 199 0.54 -1.54 -37.24
C LYS A 199 -0.29 -1.32 -38.46
N PHE A 200 0.02 -0.25 -39.19
CA PHE A 200 -0.59 -0.02 -40.50
C PHE A 200 -0.03 -1.03 -41.52
N VAL A 201 -0.89 -1.89 -42.05
CA VAL A 201 -0.55 -2.82 -43.13
C VAL A 201 -1.13 -2.32 -44.43
N PRO A 202 -0.29 -2.02 -45.44
CA PRO A 202 -0.79 -1.59 -46.76
C PRO A 202 -1.75 -2.63 -47.33
N GLY A 203 -2.98 -2.21 -47.63
CA GLY A 203 -4.05 -3.06 -48.19
C GLY A 203 -4.99 -3.72 -47.17
N LYS A 204 -4.71 -3.64 -45.85
CA LYS A 204 -5.59 -4.16 -44.78
C LYS A 204 -5.96 -3.12 -43.70
N GLY A 205 -5.41 -1.90 -43.76
CA GLY A 205 -5.67 -0.87 -42.76
C GLY A 205 -4.91 -1.10 -41.44
N TRP A 206 -5.42 -0.51 -40.37
CA TRP A 206 -4.89 -0.67 -39.02
C TRP A 206 -5.35 -2.03 -38.42
N VAL A 207 -4.44 -2.90 -38.01
CA VAL A 207 -4.66 -4.21 -37.39
C VAL A 207 -3.85 -4.35 -36.14
#